data_2ee6da61d31e99c47c055c57914a696d
#
_entry.id   2ee6da61d31e99c47c055c57914a696d
#
_cell.length_a   1.000
_cell.length_b   1.000
_cell.length_c   1.000
_cell.angle_alpha   90.00
_cell.angle_beta   90.00
_cell.angle_gamma   90.00
#
_symmetry.space_group_name_H-M   'P 1'
#
loop_
_entity.id
_entity.type
_entity.pdbx_description
1 polymer ?
#
loop_
_entity_poly.entity_id
_entity_poly.type
_entity_poly.pdbx_seq_one_letter_code
_entity_poly.pdbx_strand_id
1 'polypeptide(L)'
;MSDTLSPLLIGKNDTFEAVLLPALGNRHGLITGATGTGKTVTLQRLAEQFSAIGVPVFMADVKGDLTGISQPGQMSPKLQTRLEQHGLPTPQFTGFPVTLWDVYGKQGHPVRATISDMGPLLLSRMLGLNDTQEGVLNLTFKVADDNGLLLDSKDLRAMLQYVGENAKQFTNQYGNVSSASIGAIQRNLLTLEQQGAERFFGEPMLKLPDMMRTAPDGRGVINILMADQLMNAPKLYGTFLLWLLSELFEQLPEVGDQPKPKMVFFFDEAHLLFDDAPKALLDKIEQVVRLIRSKGVGVYFITQNPLDVPESVLGQLGNRVQHALRAFTPRDQKAVRTAAETMRANPALDTAKAISELGVGEALVSFLDAKGTPGIVERVWIATPASRIGPATIEERQALLAASPVAGVYEQAVDRESAYEVLRDRAAGAAAGGAGASKGGAGGMDGWGNHGGSGQAGAQTQGSAGSGGFLQDALDGLLGGVSGSTTKSSGKTASRRSDSVLETAAKSMMRSVGSQVGRALVRGILGSLTGKSR
;
A
#
# COMPACT_ATOMS: atom_id res chain seq x y z
N MET A 1 -22.97 -27.78 9.77
CA MET A 1 -22.82 -28.05 8.33
C MET A 1 -22.10 -26.86 7.76
N SER A 2 -20.87 -27.01 7.31
CA SER A 2 -20.15 -25.90 6.63
C SER A 2 -20.86 -25.68 5.29
N ASP A 3 -21.51 -24.55 5.11
CA ASP A 3 -22.02 -24.12 3.80
C ASP A 3 -20.82 -24.08 2.83
N THR A 4 -20.66 -25.13 2.04
CA THR A 4 -19.68 -25.17 0.96
C THR A 4 -20.16 -24.19 -0.10
N LEU A 5 -19.44 -23.06 -0.24
CA LEU A 5 -19.71 -22.10 -1.30
C LEU A 5 -19.63 -22.76 -2.68
N SER A 6 -20.55 -22.42 -3.57
CA SER A 6 -20.54 -22.94 -4.93
C SER A 6 -19.26 -22.53 -5.67
N PRO A 7 -18.68 -23.43 -6.47
CA PRO A 7 -17.55 -23.08 -7.34
C PRO A 7 -17.89 -21.93 -8.27
N LEU A 8 -16.90 -21.07 -8.54
CA LEU A 8 -17.05 -19.87 -9.37
C LEU A 8 -16.84 -20.23 -10.84
N LEU A 9 -17.90 -20.22 -11.64
CA LEU A 9 -17.82 -20.51 -13.07
C LEU A 9 -17.16 -19.36 -13.83
N ILE A 10 -16.00 -19.63 -14.43
CA ILE A 10 -15.22 -18.67 -15.20
C ILE A 10 -15.38 -18.89 -16.70
N GLY A 11 -15.48 -20.13 -17.15
CA GLY A 11 -15.67 -20.46 -18.53
C GLY A 11 -16.07 -21.91 -18.71
N LYS A 12 -16.42 -22.32 -19.92
CA LYS A 12 -16.75 -23.71 -20.22
C LYS A 12 -16.47 -24.04 -21.68
N ASN A 13 -16.41 -25.33 -21.97
CA ASN A 13 -16.58 -25.91 -23.30
C ASN A 13 -17.72 -26.95 -23.27
N ASP A 14 -17.86 -27.77 -24.29
CA ASP A 14 -18.94 -28.75 -24.41
C ASP A 14 -18.90 -29.83 -23.30
N THR A 15 -17.73 -30.12 -22.74
CA THR A 15 -17.50 -31.25 -21.82
C THR A 15 -16.93 -30.83 -20.46
N PHE A 16 -16.47 -29.57 -20.33
CA PHE A 16 -15.73 -29.12 -19.15
C PHE A 16 -16.20 -27.73 -18.70
N GLU A 17 -16.37 -27.56 -17.40
CA GLU A 17 -16.59 -26.27 -16.74
C GLU A 17 -15.34 -25.86 -15.99
N ALA A 18 -14.75 -24.73 -16.41
CA ALA A 18 -13.63 -24.11 -15.72
C ALA A 18 -14.14 -23.33 -14.50
N VAL A 19 -14.06 -23.98 -13.35
CA VAL A 19 -14.51 -23.42 -12.07
C VAL A 19 -13.33 -23.14 -11.15
N LEU A 20 -13.35 -21.96 -10.51
CA LEU A 20 -12.41 -21.62 -9.46
C LEU A 20 -13.06 -21.91 -8.11
N LEU A 21 -12.37 -22.69 -7.28
CA LEU A 21 -12.83 -23.01 -5.92
C LEU A 21 -12.60 -21.79 -5.01
N PRO A 22 -13.64 -21.25 -4.35
CA PRO A 22 -13.51 -20.08 -3.49
C PRO A 22 -12.40 -20.20 -2.44
N ALA A 23 -12.27 -21.36 -1.80
CA ALA A 23 -11.23 -21.63 -0.80
C ALA A 23 -9.79 -21.55 -1.35
N LEU A 24 -9.61 -21.63 -2.67
CA LEU A 24 -8.31 -21.52 -3.33
C LEU A 24 -8.11 -20.20 -4.06
N GLY A 25 -9.03 -19.25 -3.89
CA GLY A 25 -8.90 -17.90 -4.46
C GLY A 25 -7.71 -17.10 -3.93
N ASN A 26 -7.22 -17.42 -2.72
CA ASN A 26 -6.01 -16.83 -2.13
C ASN A 26 -4.69 -17.51 -2.57
N ARG A 27 -4.75 -18.50 -3.48
CA ARG A 27 -3.57 -19.15 -4.05
C ARG A 27 -3.02 -18.41 -5.27
N HIS A 28 -3.41 -17.15 -5.39
CA HIS A 28 -2.98 -16.23 -6.44
C HIS A 28 -3.28 -16.71 -7.86
N GLY A 29 -3.12 -15.83 -8.82
CA GLY A 29 -3.38 -16.19 -10.22
C GLY A 29 -2.68 -15.29 -11.23
N LEU A 30 -2.73 -15.74 -12.48
CA LEU A 30 -2.17 -15.06 -13.63
C LEU A 30 -3.18 -15.09 -14.78
N ILE A 31 -3.44 -13.92 -15.38
CA ILE A 31 -4.22 -13.78 -16.60
C ILE A 31 -3.33 -13.16 -17.66
N THR A 32 -3.00 -13.91 -18.72
CA THR A 32 -2.12 -13.40 -19.77
C THR A 32 -2.75 -13.52 -21.16
N GLY A 33 -2.23 -12.73 -22.09
CA GLY A 33 -2.66 -12.75 -23.50
C GLY A 33 -2.47 -11.41 -24.20
N ALA A 34 -2.47 -11.41 -25.51
CA ALA A 34 -2.32 -10.20 -26.32
C ALA A 34 -3.49 -9.21 -26.09
N THR A 35 -3.29 -7.96 -26.48
CA THR A 35 -4.34 -6.93 -26.41
C THR A 35 -5.57 -7.34 -27.24
N GLY A 36 -6.76 -7.11 -26.68
CA GLY A 36 -8.04 -7.41 -27.34
C GLY A 36 -8.45 -8.89 -27.36
N THR A 37 -7.75 -9.79 -26.65
CA THR A 37 -8.07 -11.23 -26.61
C THR A 37 -9.09 -11.62 -25.56
N GLY A 38 -9.41 -10.72 -24.58
CA GLY A 38 -10.43 -10.96 -23.57
C GLY A 38 -9.95 -10.93 -22.13
N LYS A 39 -8.70 -10.51 -21.85
CA LYS A 39 -8.16 -10.43 -20.47
C LYS A 39 -9.03 -9.61 -19.53
N THR A 40 -9.42 -8.39 -19.94
CA THR A 40 -10.28 -7.48 -19.13
C THR A 40 -11.63 -8.13 -18.82
N VAL A 41 -12.20 -8.86 -19.77
CA VAL A 41 -13.47 -9.61 -19.58
C VAL A 41 -13.30 -10.72 -18.54
N THR A 42 -12.18 -11.45 -18.59
CA THR A 42 -11.86 -12.50 -17.61
C THR A 42 -11.64 -11.90 -16.23
N LEU A 43 -10.90 -10.78 -16.12
CA LEU A 43 -10.71 -10.04 -14.88
C LEU A 43 -12.06 -9.61 -14.30
N GLN A 44 -12.90 -8.97 -15.12
CA GLN A 44 -14.24 -8.51 -14.72
C GLN A 44 -15.09 -9.69 -14.24
N ARG A 45 -15.10 -10.81 -14.97
CA ARG A 45 -15.84 -12.02 -14.58
C ARG A 45 -15.36 -12.56 -13.23
N LEU A 46 -14.06 -12.65 -12.99
CA LEU A 46 -13.52 -13.08 -11.69
C LEU A 46 -13.91 -12.12 -10.56
N ALA A 47 -13.79 -10.82 -10.78
CA ALA A 47 -14.15 -9.79 -9.80
C ALA A 47 -15.64 -9.87 -9.43
N GLU A 48 -16.52 -10.04 -10.40
CA GLU A 48 -17.96 -10.26 -10.17
C GLU A 48 -18.23 -11.50 -9.32
N GLN A 49 -17.58 -12.61 -9.66
CA GLN A 49 -17.75 -13.87 -8.94
C GLN A 49 -17.29 -13.77 -7.48
N PHE A 50 -16.15 -13.13 -7.22
CA PHE A 50 -15.70 -12.88 -5.84
C PHE A 50 -16.64 -11.94 -5.10
N SER A 51 -17.04 -10.84 -5.73
CA SER A 51 -18.01 -9.91 -5.14
C SER A 51 -19.32 -10.61 -4.79
N ALA A 52 -19.86 -11.43 -5.68
CA ALA A 52 -21.12 -12.16 -5.48
C ALA A 52 -21.13 -13.07 -4.25
N ILE A 53 -19.99 -13.64 -3.88
CA ILE A 53 -19.83 -14.46 -2.67
C ILE A 53 -19.42 -13.63 -1.44
N GLY A 54 -19.49 -12.29 -1.50
CA GLY A 54 -19.17 -11.39 -0.38
C GLY A 54 -17.67 -11.26 -0.11
N VAL A 55 -16.82 -11.35 -1.15
CA VAL A 55 -15.38 -11.10 -1.07
C VAL A 55 -15.10 -9.71 -1.66
N PRO A 56 -14.59 -8.75 -0.88
CA PRO A 56 -14.12 -7.47 -1.40
C PRO A 56 -13.02 -7.66 -2.43
N VAL A 57 -13.05 -6.83 -3.46
CA VAL A 57 -12.10 -6.86 -4.55
C VAL A 57 -11.39 -5.52 -4.67
N PHE A 58 -10.11 -5.53 -5.00
CA PHE A 58 -9.37 -4.35 -5.45
C PHE A 58 -8.90 -4.57 -6.90
N MET A 59 -9.06 -3.54 -7.72
CA MET A 59 -8.58 -3.54 -9.11
C MET A 59 -7.86 -2.23 -9.40
N ALA A 60 -6.67 -2.29 -10.01
CA ALA A 60 -6.01 -1.12 -10.58
C ALA A 60 -6.45 -0.96 -12.03
N ASP A 61 -7.19 0.08 -12.33
CA ASP A 61 -7.71 0.38 -13.67
C ASP A 61 -6.78 1.37 -14.38
N VAL A 62 -5.87 0.83 -15.16
CA VAL A 62 -4.86 1.59 -15.89
C VAL A 62 -5.43 2.19 -17.19
N LYS A 63 -6.43 1.55 -17.77
CA LYS A 63 -7.04 1.94 -19.06
C LYS A 63 -8.32 2.75 -18.91
N GLY A 64 -8.90 2.79 -17.71
CA GLY A 64 -10.18 3.44 -17.44
C GLY A 64 -11.38 2.67 -17.98
N ASP A 65 -11.26 1.36 -18.26
CA ASP A 65 -12.30 0.54 -18.88
C ASP A 65 -13.03 -0.42 -17.92
N LEU A 66 -12.66 -0.45 -16.62
CA LEU A 66 -13.25 -1.35 -15.64
C LEU A 66 -14.46 -0.77 -14.89
N THR A 67 -14.66 0.54 -14.93
CA THR A 67 -15.70 1.21 -14.14
C THR A 67 -17.13 0.80 -14.50
N GLY A 68 -17.36 0.27 -15.70
CA GLY A 68 -18.65 -0.27 -16.14
C GLY A 68 -19.16 -1.46 -15.35
N ILE A 69 -18.30 -2.11 -14.54
CA ILE A 69 -18.71 -3.18 -13.62
C ILE A 69 -19.77 -2.71 -12.61
N SER A 70 -19.87 -1.40 -12.37
CA SER A 70 -20.92 -0.78 -11.54
C SER A 70 -22.31 -0.77 -12.18
N GLN A 71 -22.40 -1.02 -13.49
CA GLN A 71 -23.62 -0.90 -14.28
C GLN A 71 -24.07 -2.26 -14.80
N PRO A 72 -25.37 -2.53 -14.95
CA PRO A 72 -25.84 -3.76 -15.56
C PRO A 72 -25.40 -3.87 -17.02
N GLY A 73 -25.02 -5.07 -17.42
CA GLY A 73 -24.78 -5.41 -18.82
C GLY A 73 -26.09 -5.40 -19.62
N GLN A 74 -25.95 -5.60 -20.93
CA GLN A 74 -27.11 -5.65 -21.83
C GLN A 74 -26.94 -6.77 -22.85
N MET A 75 -28.06 -7.43 -23.17
CA MET A 75 -28.08 -8.42 -24.25
C MET A 75 -27.97 -7.69 -25.59
N SER A 76 -27.09 -8.20 -26.44
CA SER A 76 -26.98 -7.78 -27.84
C SER A 76 -27.16 -8.99 -28.76
N PRO A 77 -27.59 -8.82 -30.02
CA PRO A 77 -27.70 -9.93 -30.97
C PRO A 77 -26.40 -10.73 -31.12
N LYS A 78 -25.27 -10.03 -31.13
CA LYS A 78 -23.94 -10.68 -31.21
C LYS A 78 -23.62 -11.50 -29.95
N LEU A 79 -24.00 -11.01 -28.79
CA LEU A 79 -23.83 -11.73 -27.52
C LEU A 79 -24.74 -12.96 -27.48
N GLN A 80 -26.00 -12.81 -27.86
CA GLN A 80 -26.94 -13.92 -27.89
C GLN A 80 -26.44 -15.05 -28.80
N THR A 81 -26.03 -14.74 -30.03
CA THR A 81 -25.44 -15.71 -30.94
C THR A 81 -24.24 -16.43 -30.32
N ARG A 82 -23.37 -15.70 -29.65
CA ARG A 82 -22.20 -16.28 -28.98
C ARG A 82 -22.58 -17.24 -27.86
N LEU A 83 -23.57 -16.86 -27.02
CA LEU A 83 -24.04 -17.71 -25.91
C LEU A 83 -24.62 -19.02 -26.44
N GLU A 84 -25.45 -18.93 -27.51
CA GLU A 84 -26.06 -20.08 -28.15
C GLU A 84 -25.03 -21.00 -28.82
N GLN A 85 -24.07 -20.43 -29.59
CA GLN A 85 -23.04 -21.18 -30.27
C GLN A 85 -22.11 -21.97 -29.35
N HIS A 86 -21.82 -21.43 -28.15
CA HIS A 86 -20.86 -22.03 -27.21
C HIS A 86 -21.51 -22.60 -25.95
N GLY A 87 -22.85 -22.70 -25.93
CA GLY A 87 -23.59 -23.24 -24.80
C GLY A 87 -23.31 -22.50 -23.48
N LEU A 88 -22.97 -21.21 -23.55
CA LEU A 88 -22.67 -20.40 -22.37
C LEU A 88 -23.95 -20.01 -21.63
N PRO A 89 -23.93 -19.94 -20.29
CA PRO A 89 -25.11 -19.52 -19.55
C PRO A 89 -25.41 -18.04 -19.82
N THR A 90 -26.69 -17.71 -19.98
CA THR A 90 -27.16 -16.32 -20.08
C THR A 90 -26.94 -15.63 -18.74
N PRO A 91 -26.17 -14.52 -18.70
CA PRO A 91 -25.95 -13.80 -17.46
C PRO A 91 -27.22 -13.10 -16.96
N GLN A 92 -27.42 -13.05 -15.65
CA GLN A 92 -28.38 -12.14 -15.04
C GLN A 92 -27.73 -10.76 -14.94
N PHE A 93 -28.09 -9.87 -15.86
CA PHE A 93 -27.48 -8.56 -15.94
C PHE A 93 -27.74 -7.73 -14.68
N THR A 94 -26.66 -7.34 -14.03
CA THR A 94 -26.68 -6.51 -12.81
C THR A 94 -25.39 -5.70 -12.72
N GLY A 95 -25.44 -4.56 -12.03
CA GLY A 95 -24.24 -3.84 -11.59
C GLY A 95 -23.77 -4.35 -10.24
N PHE A 96 -22.51 -4.11 -9.93
CA PHE A 96 -21.88 -4.49 -8.67
C PHE A 96 -21.57 -3.27 -7.80
N PRO A 97 -21.49 -3.43 -6.46
CA PRO A 97 -21.13 -2.33 -5.58
C PRO A 97 -19.66 -1.91 -5.84
N VAL A 98 -19.46 -0.64 -6.16
CA VAL A 98 -18.15 -0.09 -6.53
C VAL A 98 -17.80 1.12 -5.65
N THR A 99 -16.53 1.21 -5.24
CA THR A 99 -15.92 2.42 -4.69
C THR A 99 -14.75 2.82 -5.58
N LEU A 100 -14.73 4.08 -6.03
CA LEU A 100 -13.67 4.63 -6.88
C LEU A 100 -12.62 5.32 -6.02
N TRP A 101 -11.35 4.99 -6.24
CA TRP A 101 -10.19 5.57 -5.56
C TRP A 101 -9.27 6.24 -6.57
N ASP A 102 -8.62 7.34 -6.18
CA ASP A 102 -7.69 8.08 -7.05
C ASP A 102 -6.62 8.77 -6.21
N VAL A 103 -5.36 8.51 -6.48
CA VAL A 103 -4.24 9.18 -5.80
C VAL A 103 -4.29 10.70 -6.00
N TYR A 104 -4.80 11.16 -7.14
CA TYR A 104 -4.92 12.60 -7.44
C TYR A 104 -6.25 13.23 -6.99
N GLY A 105 -7.22 12.40 -6.54
CA GLY A 105 -8.53 12.87 -6.08
C GLY A 105 -9.40 13.52 -7.15
N LYS A 106 -9.20 13.22 -8.43
CA LYS A 106 -9.95 13.79 -9.55
C LYS A 106 -11.12 12.94 -10.02
N GLN A 107 -10.92 11.61 -10.02
CA GLN A 107 -11.87 10.63 -10.56
C GLN A 107 -12.38 9.65 -9.50
N GLY A 108 -11.86 9.72 -8.29
CA GLY A 108 -12.18 8.84 -7.17
C GLY A 108 -11.92 9.54 -5.84
N HIS A 109 -12.28 8.88 -4.73
CA HIS A 109 -11.91 9.33 -3.40
C HIS A 109 -10.38 9.39 -3.28
N PRO A 110 -9.82 10.46 -2.72
CA PRO A 110 -8.37 10.58 -2.57
C PRO A 110 -7.80 9.46 -1.71
N VAL A 111 -6.70 8.88 -2.18
CA VAL A 111 -5.93 7.90 -1.41
C VAL A 111 -4.66 8.55 -0.88
N ARG A 112 -4.46 8.51 0.44
CA ARG A 112 -3.26 9.03 1.09
C ARG A 112 -2.65 8.01 2.03
N ALA A 113 -1.33 8.12 2.20
CA ALA A 113 -0.54 7.47 3.23
C ALA A 113 0.33 8.52 3.91
N THR A 114 0.68 8.33 5.18
CA THR A 114 1.68 9.19 5.80
C THR A 114 3.10 8.70 5.48
N ILE A 115 4.07 9.58 5.56
CA ILE A 115 5.49 9.20 5.46
C ILE A 115 5.85 8.20 6.55
N SER A 116 5.33 8.37 7.77
CA SER A 116 5.52 7.42 8.88
C SER A 116 4.99 6.02 8.55
N ASP A 117 3.80 5.90 7.93
CA ASP A 117 3.23 4.60 7.54
C ASP A 117 4.00 3.93 6.42
N MET A 118 4.53 4.72 5.48
CA MET A 118 5.41 4.20 4.43
C MET A 118 6.68 3.59 5.02
N GLY A 119 7.23 4.23 6.03
CA GLY A 119 8.47 3.84 6.69
C GLY A 119 9.73 4.01 5.83
N PRO A 120 10.90 4.04 6.46
CA PRO A 120 12.16 4.35 5.76
C PRO A 120 12.56 3.28 4.75
N LEU A 121 12.22 2.02 4.99
CA LEU A 121 12.59 0.91 4.10
C LEU A 121 11.89 1.00 2.75
N LEU A 122 10.58 1.22 2.72
CA LEU A 122 9.83 1.35 1.47
C LEU A 122 10.21 2.64 0.77
N LEU A 123 10.35 3.72 1.53
CA LEU A 123 10.70 5.02 1.00
C LEU A 123 12.12 5.06 0.41
N SER A 124 13.12 4.45 1.07
CA SER A 124 14.49 4.38 0.54
C SER A 124 14.56 3.65 -0.81
N ARG A 125 13.83 2.56 -0.92
CA ARG A 125 13.74 1.78 -2.15
C ARG A 125 13.03 2.53 -3.27
N MET A 126 11.94 3.22 -2.94
CA MET A 126 11.20 4.07 -3.86
C MET A 126 12.05 5.21 -4.40
N LEU A 127 12.82 5.84 -3.52
CA LEU A 127 13.74 6.91 -3.89
C LEU A 127 15.02 6.40 -4.58
N GLY A 128 15.25 5.08 -4.64
CA GLY A 128 16.45 4.50 -5.24
C GLY A 128 17.72 4.87 -4.49
N LEU A 129 17.68 4.87 -3.15
CA LEU A 129 18.79 5.24 -2.30
C LEU A 129 19.82 4.11 -2.20
N ASN A 130 21.10 4.49 -2.11
CA ASN A 130 22.16 3.55 -1.73
C ASN A 130 22.23 3.39 -0.21
N ASP A 131 22.99 2.40 0.28
CA ASP A 131 23.10 2.04 1.70
C ASP A 131 23.44 3.24 2.61
N THR A 132 24.31 4.15 2.14
CA THR A 132 24.70 5.36 2.91
C THR A 132 23.53 6.34 3.04
N GLN A 133 22.78 6.54 1.97
CA GLN A 133 21.60 7.41 1.93
C GLN A 133 20.44 6.78 2.73
N GLU A 134 20.27 5.47 2.62
CA GLU A 134 19.30 4.72 3.44
C GLU A 134 19.62 4.87 4.93
N GLY A 135 20.90 4.80 5.32
CA GLY A 135 21.32 5.05 6.69
C GLY A 135 20.94 6.44 7.20
N VAL A 136 21.09 7.48 6.37
CA VAL A 136 20.66 8.85 6.71
C VAL A 136 19.13 8.96 6.80
N LEU A 137 18.41 8.31 5.90
CA LEU A 137 16.94 8.28 5.95
C LEU A 137 16.45 7.55 7.21
N ASN A 138 17.02 6.39 7.55
CA ASN A 138 16.71 5.64 8.76
C ASN A 138 16.94 6.48 10.03
N LEU A 139 18.05 7.24 10.08
CA LEU A 139 18.29 8.17 11.17
C LEU A 139 17.23 9.26 11.26
N THR A 140 16.86 9.85 10.11
CA THR A 140 15.83 10.91 10.06
C THR A 140 14.49 10.39 10.60
N PHE A 141 14.10 9.18 10.23
CA PHE A 141 12.91 8.53 10.76
C PHE A 141 13.03 8.27 12.27
N LYS A 142 14.17 7.78 12.75
CA LYS A 142 14.36 7.52 14.16
C LYS A 142 14.24 8.78 15.01
N VAL A 143 14.68 9.93 14.51
CA VAL A 143 14.60 11.21 15.21
C VAL A 143 13.17 11.76 15.21
N ALA A 144 12.38 11.50 14.16
CA ALA A 144 11.06 12.09 13.96
C ALA A 144 9.90 11.15 14.26
N ASP A 145 10.04 9.86 13.97
CA ASP A 145 8.92 8.90 13.92
C ASP A 145 8.42 8.48 15.29
N ASP A 146 9.28 8.47 16.32
CA ASP A 146 8.87 8.15 17.70
C ASP A 146 7.71 9.06 18.20
N ASN A 147 7.52 10.22 17.56
CA ASN A 147 6.47 11.18 17.86
C ASN A 147 5.38 11.27 16.78
N GLY A 148 5.45 10.48 15.71
CA GLY A 148 4.49 10.50 14.59
C GLY A 148 4.46 11.84 13.83
N LEU A 149 5.60 12.50 13.70
CA LEU A 149 5.75 13.82 13.10
C LEU A 149 5.92 13.81 11.58
N LEU A 150 6.16 12.66 10.96
CA LEU A 150 6.35 12.54 9.50
C LEU A 150 5.02 12.22 8.82
N LEU A 151 4.24 13.24 8.51
CA LEU A 151 2.93 13.10 7.88
C LEU A 151 3.04 13.20 6.35
N ASP A 152 3.74 14.21 5.88
CA ASP A 152 3.87 14.49 4.45
C ASP A 152 5.32 14.71 4.00
N SER A 153 5.50 15.07 2.74
CA SER A 153 6.83 15.30 2.16
C SER A 153 7.52 16.56 2.68
N LYS A 154 6.76 17.58 3.15
CA LYS A 154 7.32 18.80 3.75
C LYS A 154 8.00 18.46 5.06
N ASP A 155 7.38 17.60 5.88
CA ASP A 155 7.92 17.12 7.15
C ASP A 155 9.24 16.39 6.95
N LEU A 156 9.27 15.42 6.02
CA LEU A 156 10.48 14.69 5.71
C LEU A 156 11.59 15.63 5.25
N ARG A 157 11.28 16.63 4.44
CA ARG A 157 12.25 17.61 3.96
C ARG A 157 12.79 18.46 5.10
N ALA A 158 11.92 18.96 5.98
CA ALA A 158 12.31 19.72 7.16
C ALA A 158 13.18 18.91 8.12
N MET A 159 12.83 17.64 8.34
CA MET A 159 13.63 16.75 9.19
C MET A 159 14.98 16.40 8.57
N LEU A 160 15.05 16.16 7.26
CA LEU A 160 16.33 15.97 6.55
C LEU A 160 17.24 17.19 6.67
N GLN A 161 16.68 18.40 6.55
CA GLN A 161 17.42 19.65 6.75
C GLN A 161 17.91 19.75 8.19
N TYR A 162 17.04 19.52 9.18
CA TYR A 162 17.40 19.55 10.60
C TYR A 162 18.52 18.56 10.93
N VAL A 163 18.42 17.32 10.44
CA VAL A 163 19.48 16.30 10.63
C VAL A 163 20.78 16.74 9.98
N GLY A 164 20.74 17.39 8.84
CA GLY A 164 21.92 17.94 8.15
C GLY A 164 22.59 19.08 8.91
N GLU A 165 21.84 20.03 9.40
CA GLU A 165 22.34 21.17 10.19
C GLU A 165 22.95 20.71 11.54
N ASN A 166 22.42 19.63 12.11
CA ASN A 166 22.87 19.07 13.36
C ASN A 166 23.74 17.80 13.19
N ALA A 167 24.31 17.56 12.00
CA ALA A 167 25.05 16.35 11.66
C ALA A 167 26.13 15.96 12.68
N LYS A 168 26.83 16.93 13.26
CA LYS A 168 27.89 16.71 14.25
C LYS A 168 27.37 16.02 15.52
N GLN A 169 26.16 16.31 15.96
CA GLN A 169 25.55 15.70 17.13
C GLN A 169 25.22 14.23 16.87
N PHE A 170 24.75 13.94 15.66
CA PHE A 170 24.34 12.59 15.27
C PHE A 170 25.53 11.69 14.87
N THR A 171 26.64 12.26 14.39
CA THR A 171 27.80 11.50 13.91
C THR A 171 28.39 10.56 14.96
N ASN A 172 28.45 10.99 16.22
CA ASN A 172 29.02 10.18 17.30
C ASN A 172 28.16 8.97 17.66
N GLN A 173 26.87 9.02 17.42
CA GLN A 173 25.90 8.00 17.84
C GLN A 173 25.43 7.11 16.69
N TYR A 174 25.34 7.66 15.48
CA TYR A 174 24.70 7.01 14.32
C TYR A 174 25.59 6.95 13.08
N GLY A 175 26.82 7.46 13.16
CA GLY A 175 27.75 7.47 12.03
C GLY A 175 27.67 8.74 11.17
N ASN A 176 28.45 8.78 10.10
CA ASN A 176 28.63 9.98 9.30
C ASN A 176 27.36 10.38 8.52
N VAL A 177 26.88 11.59 8.77
CA VAL A 177 25.79 12.23 8.04
C VAL A 177 26.37 13.25 7.09
N SER A 178 26.42 12.94 5.79
CA SER A 178 26.97 13.85 4.79
C SER A 178 25.91 14.72 4.16
N SER A 179 26.25 16.00 3.91
CA SER A 179 25.38 16.92 3.14
C SER A 179 25.09 16.42 1.72
N ALA A 180 26.03 15.66 1.14
CA ALA A 180 25.84 15.04 -0.17
C ALA A 180 24.72 13.98 -0.17
N SER A 181 24.66 13.16 0.90
CA SER A 181 23.58 12.15 1.06
C SER A 181 22.23 12.82 1.24
N ILE A 182 22.14 13.85 2.10
CA ILE A 182 20.91 14.63 2.29
C ILE A 182 20.44 15.26 0.98
N GLY A 183 21.34 15.95 0.26
CA GLY A 183 21.02 16.54 -1.02
C GLY A 183 20.57 15.53 -2.08
N ALA A 184 21.09 14.31 -2.06
CA ALA A 184 20.63 13.23 -2.94
C ALA A 184 19.22 12.78 -2.60
N ILE A 185 18.90 12.58 -1.30
CA ILE A 185 17.56 12.20 -0.86
C ILE A 185 16.55 13.29 -1.23
N GLN A 186 16.88 14.55 -0.98
CA GLN A 186 15.99 15.69 -1.32
C GLN A 186 15.72 15.81 -2.82
N ARG A 187 16.74 15.59 -3.69
CA ARG A 187 16.54 15.58 -5.15
C ARG A 187 15.62 14.46 -5.61
N ASN A 188 15.79 13.26 -5.05
CA ASN A 188 14.94 12.12 -5.40
C ASN A 188 13.51 12.31 -4.89
N LEU A 189 13.34 12.92 -3.70
CA LEU A 189 12.04 13.31 -3.16
C LEU A 189 11.36 14.34 -4.07
N LEU A 190 12.09 15.38 -4.53
CA LEU A 190 11.56 16.36 -5.47
C LEU A 190 11.09 15.72 -6.78
N THR A 191 11.84 14.76 -7.31
CA THR A 191 11.42 14.02 -8.52
C THR A 191 10.12 13.28 -8.30
N LEU A 192 9.94 12.69 -7.13
CA LEU A 192 8.71 11.98 -6.77
C LEU A 192 7.52 12.94 -6.58
N GLU A 193 7.75 14.11 -5.97
CA GLU A 193 6.75 15.17 -5.83
C GLU A 193 6.27 15.69 -7.19
N GLN A 194 7.19 15.86 -8.16
CA GLN A 194 6.84 16.23 -9.54
C GLN A 194 5.92 15.20 -10.22
N GLN A 195 5.96 13.95 -9.77
CA GLN A 195 5.04 12.90 -10.20
C GLN A 195 3.71 12.92 -9.41
N GLY A 196 3.52 13.84 -8.48
CA GLY A 196 2.29 14.01 -7.71
C GLY A 196 2.28 13.33 -6.35
N ALA A 197 3.44 12.88 -5.85
CA ALA A 197 3.54 12.25 -4.53
C ALA A 197 3.10 13.18 -3.38
N GLU A 198 3.17 14.49 -3.54
CA GLU A 198 2.65 15.48 -2.58
C GLU A 198 1.14 15.31 -2.29
N ARG A 199 0.39 14.72 -3.24
CA ARG A 199 -1.04 14.42 -3.06
C ARG A 199 -1.28 13.07 -2.41
N PHE A 200 -0.31 12.20 -2.53
CA PHE A 200 -0.35 10.87 -1.94
C PHE A 200 0.08 10.87 -0.47
N PHE A 201 1.09 11.69 -0.11
CA PHE A 201 1.53 11.78 1.28
C PHE A 201 0.71 12.81 2.06
N GLY A 202 0.12 12.37 3.18
CA GLY A 202 -0.67 13.21 4.06
C GLY A 202 -1.86 12.49 4.70
N GLU A 203 -2.73 13.27 5.33
CA GLU A 203 -3.94 12.80 6.02
C GLU A 203 -5.23 13.32 5.36
N PRO A 204 -6.38 12.65 5.53
CA PRO A 204 -6.56 11.38 6.23
C PRO A 204 -5.99 10.21 5.43
N MET A 205 -5.28 9.33 6.14
CA MET A 205 -4.73 8.10 5.56
C MET A 205 -5.84 7.11 5.19
N LEU A 206 -5.64 6.35 4.09
CA LEU A 206 -6.53 5.26 3.71
C LEU A 206 -6.62 4.21 4.82
N LYS A 207 -7.84 3.87 5.22
CA LYS A 207 -8.11 2.81 6.19
C LYS A 207 -8.47 1.52 5.47
N LEU A 208 -7.71 0.45 5.70
CA LEU A 208 -7.97 -0.86 5.09
C LEU A 208 -9.40 -1.37 5.29
N PRO A 209 -10.06 -1.22 6.47
CA PRO A 209 -11.45 -1.63 6.65
C PRO A 209 -12.42 -0.98 5.65
N ASP A 210 -12.13 0.22 5.15
CA ASP A 210 -12.96 0.89 4.15
C ASP A 210 -12.89 0.22 2.77
N MET A 211 -11.79 -0.47 2.48
CA MET A 211 -11.63 -1.28 1.27
C MET A 211 -12.17 -2.71 1.42
N MET A 212 -12.37 -3.17 2.66
CA MET A 212 -12.81 -4.54 2.96
C MET A 212 -14.30 -4.64 3.27
N ARG A 213 -15.10 -3.68 2.79
CA ARG A 213 -16.54 -3.61 3.05
C ARG A 213 -17.32 -4.61 2.18
N THR A 214 -18.47 -4.99 2.71
CA THR A 214 -19.55 -5.63 1.96
C THR A 214 -20.74 -4.67 1.86
N ALA A 215 -21.46 -4.73 0.75
CA ALA A 215 -22.67 -3.98 0.55
C ALA A 215 -23.83 -4.57 1.39
N PRO A 216 -24.96 -3.84 1.59
CA PRO A 216 -26.10 -4.33 2.38
C PRO A 216 -26.71 -5.63 1.85
N ASP A 217 -26.55 -5.93 0.57
CA ASP A 217 -27.00 -7.17 -0.07
C ASP A 217 -26.04 -8.35 0.13
N GLY A 218 -24.94 -8.15 0.88
CA GLY A 218 -23.93 -9.16 1.18
C GLY A 218 -22.85 -9.31 0.13
N ARG A 219 -22.90 -8.61 -1.01
CA ARG A 219 -21.85 -8.63 -2.02
C ARG A 219 -20.61 -7.86 -1.55
N GLY A 220 -19.42 -8.35 -1.89
CA GLY A 220 -18.18 -7.64 -1.63
C GLY A 220 -18.05 -6.37 -2.47
N VAL A 221 -17.60 -5.28 -1.86
CA VAL A 221 -17.37 -4.03 -2.59
C VAL A 221 -16.15 -4.17 -3.51
N ILE A 222 -16.30 -3.74 -4.75
CA ILE A 222 -15.23 -3.69 -5.74
C ILE A 222 -14.58 -2.31 -5.69
N ASN A 223 -13.35 -2.26 -5.20
CA ASN A 223 -12.55 -1.04 -5.11
C ASN A 223 -11.76 -0.87 -6.41
N ILE A 224 -11.98 0.20 -7.13
CA ILE A 224 -11.28 0.51 -8.38
C ILE A 224 -10.36 1.70 -8.17
N LEU A 225 -9.04 1.49 -8.29
CA LEU A 225 -8.07 2.57 -8.35
C LEU A 225 -8.03 3.10 -9.78
N MET A 226 -8.39 4.37 -9.96
CA MET A 226 -8.26 5.09 -11.22
C MET A 226 -6.78 5.40 -11.48
N ALA A 227 -6.11 4.54 -12.25
CA ALA A 227 -4.66 4.54 -12.42
C ALA A 227 -4.21 5.06 -13.80
N ASP A 228 -5.11 5.62 -14.61
CA ASP A 228 -4.83 6.16 -15.95
C ASP A 228 -3.73 7.24 -15.92
N GLN A 229 -3.75 8.14 -14.93
CA GLN A 229 -2.71 9.16 -14.77
C GLN A 229 -1.43 8.59 -14.13
N LEU A 230 -1.54 7.55 -13.31
CA LEU A 230 -0.40 6.90 -12.64
C LEU A 230 0.53 6.16 -13.62
N MET A 231 0.06 5.83 -14.83
CA MET A 231 0.94 5.29 -15.89
C MET A 231 2.11 6.21 -16.22
N ASN A 232 1.92 7.53 -16.08
CA ASN A 232 2.97 8.52 -16.31
C ASN A 232 3.88 8.72 -15.08
N ALA A 233 3.57 8.05 -13.96
CA ALA A 233 4.29 8.11 -12.70
C ALA A 233 4.55 6.68 -12.14
N PRO A 234 5.32 5.83 -12.85
CA PRO A 234 5.46 4.41 -12.51
C PRO A 234 6.06 4.19 -11.11
N LYS A 235 6.94 5.08 -10.65
CA LYS A 235 7.47 5.01 -9.29
C LYS A 235 6.37 5.21 -8.24
N LEU A 236 5.49 6.18 -8.43
CA LEU A 236 4.37 6.44 -7.52
C LEU A 236 3.37 5.27 -7.55
N TYR A 237 3.06 4.74 -8.75
CA TYR A 237 2.20 3.57 -8.89
C TYR A 237 2.75 2.34 -8.15
N GLY A 238 3.99 1.96 -8.43
CA GLY A 238 4.65 0.83 -7.76
C GLY A 238 4.73 1.01 -6.24
N THR A 239 5.00 2.23 -5.78
CA THR A 239 5.02 2.59 -4.36
C THR A 239 3.68 2.42 -3.69
N PHE A 240 2.63 2.97 -4.29
CA PHE A 240 1.28 2.83 -3.77
C PHE A 240 0.89 1.36 -3.60
N LEU A 241 1.10 0.55 -4.64
CA LEU A 241 0.73 -0.86 -4.58
C LEU A 241 1.55 -1.63 -3.54
N LEU A 242 2.84 -1.34 -3.44
CA LEU A 242 3.69 -1.99 -2.44
C LEU A 242 3.32 -1.59 -1.01
N TRP A 243 3.05 -0.31 -0.79
CA TRP A 243 2.55 0.17 0.48
C TRP A 243 1.23 -0.53 0.86
N LEU A 244 0.26 -0.55 -0.06
CA LEU A 244 -1.03 -1.17 0.19
C LEU A 244 -0.92 -2.66 0.53
N LEU A 245 -0.10 -3.41 -0.22
CA LEU A 245 0.16 -4.82 0.07
C LEU A 245 0.90 -5.01 1.40
N SER A 246 1.80 -4.10 1.77
CA SER A 246 2.51 -4.15 3.04
C SER A 246 1.59 -3.86 4.22
N GLU A 247 0.70 -2.86 4.09
CA GLU A 247 -0.33 -2.55 5.09
C GLU A 247 -1.26 -3.74 5.33
N LEU A 248 -1.71 -4.40 4.27
CA LEU A 248 -2.53 -5.61 4.40
C LEU A 248 -1.78 -6.72 5.13
N PHE A 249 -0.51 -6.93 4.79
CA PHE A 249 0.30 -7.94 5.43
C PHE A 249 0.51 -7.65 6.93
N GLU A 250 0.69 -6.39 7.30
CA GLU A 250 0.89 -5.98 8.69
C GLU A 250 -0.40 -5.99 9.52
N GLN A 251 -1.48 -5.47 8.98
CA GLN A 251 -2.72 -5.27 9.74
C GLN A 251 -3.60 -6.52 9.82
N LEU A 252 -3.57 -7.39 8.79
CA LEU A 252 -4.42 -8.57 8.81
C LEU A 252 -3.82 -9.68 9.70
N PRO A 253 -4.64 -10.32 10.53
CA PRO A 253 -4.20 -11.50 11.27
C PRO A 253 -3.98 -12.67 10.33
N GLU A 254 -3.09 -13.59 10.71
CA GLU A 254 -3.00 -14.88 10.03
C GLU A 254 -4.30 -15.66 10.21
N VAL A 255 -4.74 -16.25 9.11
CA VAL A 255 -5.94 -17.08 9.08
C VAL A 255 -5.58 -18.40 8.42
N GLY A 256 -6.04 -19.50 8.98
CA GLY A 256 -5.88 -20.81 8.35
C GLY A 256 -6.61 -20.90 6.99
N ASP A 257 -6.83 -22.10 6.50
CA ASP A 257 -7.61 -22.30 5.29
C ASP A 257 -9.06 -21.85 5.51
N GLN A 258 -9.44 -20.80 4.78
CA GLN A 258 -10.77 -20.18 4.85
C GLN A 258 -11.62 -20.67 3.69
N PRO A 259 -12.97 -20.72 3.84
CA PRO A 259 -13.88 -21.14 2.75
C PRO A 259 -13.87 -20.16 1.56
N LYS A 260 -13.41 -18.93 1.75
CA LYS A 260 -13.21 -17.90 0.72
C LYS A 260 -12.13 -16.90 1.15
N PRO A 261 -11.50 -16.18 0.22
CA PRO A 261 -10.57 -15.12 0.56
C PRO A 261 -11.22 -14.02 1.39
N LYS A 262 -10.42 -13.31 2.19
CA LYS A 262 -10.84 -12.06 2.85
C LYS A 262 -10.88 -10.89 1.87
N MET A 263 -10.01 -10.89 0.88
CA MET A 263 -9.93 -9.89 -0.18
C MET A 263 -9.15 -10.45 -1.37
N VAL A 264 -9.45 -9.95 -2.56
CA VAL A 264 -8.71 -10.33 -3.79
C VAL A 264 -8.25 -9.07 -4.52
N PHE A 265 -6.99 -9.08 -4.96
CA PHE A 265 -6.34 -8.00 -5.71
C PHE A 265 -6.13 -8.41 -7.16
N PHE A 266 -6.48 -7.53 -8.08
CA PHE A 266 -6.19 -7.63 -9.49
C PHE A 266 -5.28 -6.47 -9.91
N PHE A 267 -4.09 -6.78 -10.36
CA PHE A 267 -3.13 -5.81 -10.89
C PHE A 267 -3.10 -5.90 -12.41
N ASP A 268 -3.85 -4.99 -13.05
CA ASP A 268 -3.80 -4.86 -14.52
C ASP A 268 -2.48 -4.22 -14.94
N GLU A 269 -2.02 -4.57 -16.14
CA GLU A 269 -0.71 -4.19 -16.68
C GLU A 269 0.43 -4.43 -15.68
N ALA A 270 0.47 -5.65 -15.13
CA ALA A 270 1.40 -6.02 -14.05
C ALA A 270 2.88 -5.79 -14.38
N HIS A 271 3.24 -5.70 -15.68
CA HIS A 271 4.59 -5.34 -16.10
C HIS A 271 5.07 -4.00 -15.50
N LEU A 272 4.15 -3.03 -15.26
CA LEU A 272 4.49 -1.75 -14.63
C LEU A 272 5.03 -1.89 -13.20
N LEU A 273 4.77 -3.02 -12.54
CA LEU A 273 5.31 -3.31 -11.20
C LEU A 273 6.73 -3.86 -11.24
N PHE A 274 7.09 -4.50 -12.36
CA PHE A 274 8.33 -5.28 -12.47
C PHE A 274 9.35 -4.62 -13.40
N ASP A 275 8.90 -3.89 -14.43
CA ASP A 275 9.79 -3.19 -15.37
C ASP A 275 10.57 -2.08 -14.65
N ASP A 276 11.89 -2.07 -14.85
CA ASP A 276 12.82 -1.10 -14.24
C ASP A 276 12.76 -1.03 -12.71
N ALA A 277 12.11 -2.00 -12.06
CA ALA A 277 12.03 -2.03 -10.61
C ALA A 277 13.40 -2.41 -9.99
N PRO A 278 13.89 -1.68 -8.98
CA PRO A 278 15.09 -2.08 -8.26
C PRO A 278 14.94 -3.49 -7.69
N LYS A 279 16.03 -4.27 -7.69
CA LYS A 279 16.03 -5.66 -7.19
C LYS A 279 15.38 -5.77 -5.81
N ALA A 280 15.68 -4.84 -4.92
CA ALA A 280 15.12 -4.82 -3.56
C ALA A 280 13.58 -4.65 -3.54
N LEU A 281 13.01 -3.97 -4.54
CA LEU A 281 11.55 -3.86 -4.72
C LEU A 281 10.97 -5.19 -5.20
N LEU A 282 11.61 -5.83 -6.18
CA LEU A 282 11.21 -7.14 -6.68
C LEU A 282 11.22 -8.19 -5.57
N ASP A 283 12.29 -8.25 -4.78
CA ASP A 283 12.43 -9.15 -3.63
C ASP A 283 11.31 -8.93 -2.59
N LYS A 284 10.89 -7.67 -2.41
CA LYS A 284 9.79 -7.34 -1.49
C LYS A 284 8.43 -7.76 -2.04
N ILE A 285 8.16 -7.52 -3.33
CA ILE A 285 6.91 -7.97 -3.97
C ILE A 285 6.81 -9.50 -3.88
N GLU A 286 7.88 -10.21 -4.20
CA GLU A 286 7.94 -11.66 -4.08
C GLU A 286 7.64 -12.14 -2.65
N GLN A 287 8.30 -11.53 -1.66
CA GLN A 287 8.08 -11.86 -0.26
C GLN A 287 6.63 -11.64 0.16
N VAL A 288 6.06 -10.47 -0.19
CA VAL A 288 4.68 -10.15 0.17
C VAL A 288 3.71 -11.10 -0.52
N VAL A 289 3.84 -11.35 -1.82
CA VAL A 289 2.98 -12.28 -2.56
C VAL A 289 3.03 -13.68 -1.93
N ARG A 290 4.21 -14.17 -1.57
CA ARG A 290 4.36 -15.49 -0.93
C ARG A 290 3.68 -15.57 0.44
N LEU A 291 3.74 -14.49 1.24
CA LEU A 291 3.30 -14.50 2.63
C LEU A 291 1.84 -14.05 2.81
N ILE A 292 1.32 -13.17 1.95
CA ILE A 292 0.00 -12.58 2.12
C ILE A 292 -1.15 -13.60 2.01
N ARG A 293 -0.86 -14.75 1.40
CA ARG A 293 -1.77 -15.88 1.36
C ARG A 293 -2.19 -16.31 2.77
N SER A 294 -1.27 -16.34 3.75
CA SER A 294 -1.58 -16.71 5.14
C SER A 294 -2.56 -15.75 5.80
N LYS A 295 -2.70 -14.54 5.25
CA LYS A 295 -3.67 -13.52 5.67
C LYS A 295 -5.04 -13.66 4.98
N GLY A 296 -5.20 -14.65 4.11
CA GLY A 296 -6.42 -14.89 3.35
C GLY A 296 -6.59 -13.96 2.13
N VAL A 297 -5.52 -13.34 1.64
CA VAL A 297 -5.58 -12.41 0.50
C VAL A 297 -5.11 -13.11 -0.78
N GLY A 298 -5.89 -13.00 -1.85
CA GLY A 298 -5.53 -13.43 -3.20
C GLY A 298 -4.95 -12.30 -4.03
N VAL A 299 -3.93 -12.57 -4.84
CA VAL A 299 -3.32 -11.62 -5.76
C VAL A 299 -3.32 -12.20 -7.16
N TYR A 300 -3.87 -11.48 -8.12
CA TYR A 300 -3.95 -11.87 -9.52
C TYR A 300 -3.24 -10.81 -10.37
N PHE A 301 -2.27 -11.24 -11.16
CA PHE A 301 -1.57 -10.39 -12.09
C PHE A 301 -2.16 -10.54 -13.49
N ILE A 302 -2.38 -9.41 -14.15
CA ILE A 302 -2.87 -9.36 -15.52
C ILE A 302 -1.79 -8.67 -16.37
N THR A 303 -1.31 -9.35 -17.42
CA THR A 303 -0.28 -8.81 -18.30
C THR A 303 -0.43 -9.32 -19.72
N GLN A 304 0.27 -8.70 -20.65
CA GLN A 304 0.26 -9.11 -22.05
C GLN A 304 1.18 -10.30 -22.31
N ASN A 305 2.23 -10.45 -21.49
CA ASN A 305 3.26 -11.48 -21.69
C ASN A 305 3.59 -12.14 -20.35
N PRO A 306 3.56 -13.48 -20.23
CA PRO A 306 3.94 -14.17 -19.00
C PRO A 306 5.39 -13.90 -18.57
N LEU A 307 6.28 -13.52 -19.50
CA LEU A 307 7.68 -13.17 -19.21
C LEU A 307 7.83 -11.81 -18.51
N ASP A 308 6.78 -11.01 -18.42
CA ASP A 308 6.79 -9.74 -17.70
C ASP A 308 6.77 -9.94 -16.17
N VAL A 309 6.38 -11.13 -15.71
CA VAL A 309 6.35 -11.48 -14.27
C VAL A 309 7.60 -12.31 -13.94
N PRO A 310 8.38 -11.94 -12.91
CA PRO A 310 9.55 -12.71 -12.50
C PRO A 310 9.21 -14.16 -12.20
N GLU A 311 10.12 -15.08 -12.53
CA GLU A 311 9.92 -16.53 -12.37
C GLU A 311 9.62 -16.93 -10.92
N SER A 312 10.24 -16.26 -9.95
CA SER A 312 10.03 -16.47 -8.52
C SER A 312 8.58 -16.12 -8.10
N VAL A 313 7.98 -15.10 -8.72
CA VAL A 313 6.57 -14.73 -8.52
C VAL A 313 5.66 -15.68 -9.29
N LEU A 314 5.98 -16.00 -10.56
CA LEU A 314 5.21 -16.94 -11.38
C LEU A 314 4.98 -18.29 -10.68
N GLY A 315 5.97 -18.77 -9.94
CA GLY A 315 5.88 -20.01 -9.17
C GLY A 315 4.84 -19.99 -8.04
N GLN A 316 4.37 -18.80 -7.63
CA GLN A 316 3.35 -18.64 -6.60
C GLN A 316 1.91 -18.55 -7.15
N LEU A 317 1.77 -18.37 -8.48
CA LEU A 317 0.50 -18.09 -9.15
C LEU A 317 -0.16 -19.41 -9.57
N GLY A 318 -0.99 -19.98 -8.69
CA GLY A 318 -1.57 -21.31 -8.90
C GLY A 318 -2.74 -21.33 -9.90
N ASN A 319 -3.53 -20.24 -10.00
CA ASN A 319 -4.69 -20.17 -10.87
C ASN A 319 -4.34 -19.45 -12.17
N ARG A 320 -4.43 -20.11 -13.31
CA ARG A 320 -3.93 -19.57 -14.58
C ARG A 320 -4.98 -19.51 -15.65
N VAL A 321 -5.03 -18.37 -16.35
CA VAL A 321 -5.84 -18.13 -17.55
C VAL A 321 -4.95 -17.55 -18.62
N GLN A 322 -4.82 -18.24 -19.74
CA GLN A 322 -4.01 -17.84 -20.88
C GLN A 322 -4.91 -17.59 -22.09
N HIS A 323 -5.01 -16.34 -22.50
CA HIS A 323 -5.61 -15.93 -23.78
C HIS A 323 -4.61 -16.03 -24.92
N ALA A 324 -5.05 -15.76 -26.14
CA ALA A 324 -4.19 -15.82 -27.32
C ALA A 324 -2.92 -14.97 -27.19
N LEU A 325 -1.79 -15.52 -27.58
CA LEU A 325 -0.56 -14.79 -27.84
C LEU A 325 -0.25 -14.81 -29.35
N ARG A 326 0.29 -13.70 -29.84
CA ARG A 326 0.77 -13.60 -31.22
C ARG A 326 2.29 -13.79 -31.24
N ALA A 327 2.77 -14.82 -31.92
CA ALA A 327 4.18 -15.21 -31.88
C ALA A 327 4.92 -14.74 -33.15
N PHE A 328 5.07 -13.42 -33.29
CA PHE A 328 5.73 -12.83 -34.46
C PHE A 328 7.26 -12.75 -34.32
N THR A 329 7.77 -12.68 -33.10
CA THR A 329 9.19 -12.54 -32.80
C THR A 329 9.71 -13.75 -32.00
N PRO A 330 11.05 -13.98 -31.95
CA PRO A 330 11.62 -15.00 -31.07
C PRO A 330 11.27 -14.83 -29.59
N ARG A 331 11.11 -13.58 -29.13
CA ARG A 331 10.64 -13.27 -27.76
C ARG A 331 9.20 -13.76 -27.57
N ASP A 332 8.32 -13.53 -28.53
CA ASP A 332 6.93 -13.97 -28.46
C ASP A 332 6.82 -15.50 -28.48
N GLN A 333 7.65 -16.17 -29.31
CA GLN A 333 7.72 -17.64 -29.34
C GLN A 333 8.18 -18.21 -28.00
N LYS A 334 9.16 -17.55 -27.34
CA LYS A 334 9.57 -17.90 -25.99
C LYS A 334 8.42 -17.71 -24.99
N ALA A 335 7.66 -16.62 -25.10
CA ALA A 335 6.50 -16.36 -24.25
C ALA A 335 5.43 -17.46 -24.38
N VAL A 336 5.08 -17.87 -25.61
CA VAL A 336 4.15 -18.96 -25.86
C VAL A 336 4.65 -20.27 -25.24
N ARG A 337 5.94 -20.58 -25.41
CA ARG A 337 6.53 -21.78 -24.83
C ARG A 337 6.50 -21.75 -23.31
N THR A 338 6.92 -20.64 -22.69
CA THR A 338 6.86 -20.46 -21.22
C THR A 338 5.44 -20.58 -20.70
N ALA A 339 4.45 -19.96 -21.36
CA ALA A 339 3.05 -20.10 -20.98
C ALA A 339 2.59 -21.56 -21.01
N ALA A 340 2.93 -22.28 -22.09
CA ALA A 340 2.56 -23.69 -22.26
C ALA A 340 3.22 -24.60 -21.20
N GLU A 341 4.52 -24.41 -20.94
CA GLU A 341 5.30 -25.21 -20.00
C GLU A 341 4.88 -24.97 -18.53
N THR A 342 4.31 -23.82 -18.22
CA THR A 342 3.87 -23.47 -16.86
C THR A 342 2.45 -23.95 -16.53
N MET A 343 1.74 -24.56 -17.47
CA MET A 343 0.43 -25.21 -17.28
C MET A 343 0.58 -26.72 -17.22
N ARG A 344 -0.27 -27.39 -16.45
CA ARG A 344 -0.28 -28.85 -16.41
C ARG A 344 -0.76 -29.39 -17.76
N ALA A 345 0.10 -30.13 -18.46
CA ALA A 345 -0.16 -30.62 -19.80
C ALA A 345 -1.45 -31.47 -19.92
N ASN A 346 -2.20 -31.25 -20.99
CA ASN A 346 -3.31 -32.08 -21.41
C ASN A 346 -2.81 -32.97 -22.58
N PRO A 347 -2.81 -34.30 -22.43
CA PRO A 347 -2.35 -35.19 -23.52
C PRO A 347 -3.13 -35.05 -24.84
N ALA A 348 -4.38 -34.55 -24.76
CA ALA A 348 -5.22 -34.35 -25.94
C ALA A 348 -5.04 -32.98 -26.61
N LEU A 349 -4.19 -32.09 -26.04
CA LEU A 349 -4.06 -30.71 -26.48
C LEU A 349 -2.59 -30.30 -26.62
N ASP A 350 -2.19 -29.88 -27.82
CA ASP A 350 -0.93 -29.15 -28.00
C ASP A 350 -1.11 -27.71 -27.47
N THR A 351 -0.67 -27.50 -26.22
CA THR A 351 -0.89 -26.26 -25.49
C THR A 351 -0.24 -25.06 -26.19
N ALA A 352 0.98 -25.20 -26.72
CA ALA A 352 1.69 -24.12 -27.39
C ALA A 352 1.01 -23.71 -28.70
N LYS A 353 0.58 -24.68 -29.49
CA LYS A 353 -0.18 -24.46 -30.73
C LYS A 353 -1.54 -23.83 -30.42
N ALA A 354 -2.25 -24.35 -29.42
CA ALA A 354 -3.55 -23.84 -29.01
C ALA A 354 -3.49 -22.36 -28.60
N ILE A 355 -2.48 -21.92 -27.82
CA ILE A 355 -2.30 -20.51 -27.41
C ILE A 355 -2.28 -19.58 -28.63
N SER A 356 -1.64 -19.99 -29.72
CA SER A 356 -1.53 -19.18 -30.94
C SER A 356 -2.83 -19.15 -31.77
N GLU A 357 -3.70 -20.15 -31.58
CA GLU A 357 -4.95 -20.35 -32.35
C GLU A 357 -6.21 -19.89 -31.61
N LEU A 358 -6.10 -19.51 -30.31
CA LEU A 358 -7.25 -19.03 -29.54
C LEU A 358 -7.94 -17.84 -30.20
N GLY A 359 -9.26 -17.88 -30.22
CA GLY A 359 -10.12 -16.77 -30.62
C GLY A 359 -10.33 -15.75 -29.52
N VAL A 360 -11.00 -14.63 -29.86
CA VAL A 360 -11.37 -13.60 -28.87
C VAL A 360 -12.37 -14.17 -27.87
N GLY A 361 -12.01 -14.13 -26.60
CA GLY A 361 -12.82 -14.66 -25.50
C GLY A 361 -12.69 -16.17 -25.31
N GLU A 362 -11.81 -16.84 -26.03
CA GLU A 362 -11.30 -18.15 -25.65
C GLU A 362 -10.09 -18.01 -24.72
N ALA A 363 -9.87 -19.02 -23.90
CA ALA A 363 -8.70 -19.12 -23.06
C ALA A 363 -8.33 -20.58 -22.76
N LEU A 364 -7.06 -20.81 -22.47
CA LEU A 364 -6.61 -22.00 -21.76
C LEU A 364 -6.69 -21.73 -20.27
N VAL A 365 -7.30 -22.62 -19.52
CA VAL A 365 -7.50 -22.46 -18.09
C VAL A 365 -6.92 -23.66 -17.34
N SER A 366 -6.19 -23.37 -16.26
CA SER A 366 -5.69 -24.36 -15.31
C SER A 366 -5.90 -23.79 -13.89
N PHE A 367 -6.96 -24.19 -13.24
CA PHE A 367 -7.24 -23.82 -11.85
C PHE A 367 -6.84 -24.96 -10.90
N LEU A 368 -6.61 -24.62 -9.64
CA LEU A 368 -6.26 -25.60 -8.61
C LEU A 368 -7.46 -26.47 -8.24
N ASP A 369 -7.20 -27.78 -8.10
CA ASP A 369 -8.16 -28.73 -7.54
C ASP A 369 -8.26 -28.58 -5.99
N ALA A 370 -9.18 -29.30 -5.36
CA ALA A 370 -9.40 -29.25 -3.92
C ALA A 370 -8.16 -29.62 -3.07
N LYS A 371 -7.17 -30.27 -3.66
CA LYS A 371 -5.88 -30.60 -3.00
C LYS A 371 -4.83 -29.51 -3.23
N GLY A 372 -5.16 -28.44 -3.97
CA GLY A 372 -4.22 -27.41 -4.35
C GLY A 372 -3.26 -27.80 -5.47
N THR A 373 -3.58 -28.87 -6.22
CA THR A 373 -2.80 -29.29 -7.38
C THR A 373 -3.31 -28.58 -8.63
N PRO A 374 -2.43 -28.10 -9.53
CA PRO A 374 -2.85 -27.53 -10.81
C PRO A 374 -3.70 -28.51 -11.61
N GLY A 375 -4.88 -28.07 -12.05
CA GLY A 375 -5.75 -28.83 -12.95
C GLY A 375 -5.11 -29.02 -14.34
N ILE A 376 -5.52 -30.04 -15.05
CA ILE A 376 -5.13 -30.23 -16.45
C ILE A 376 -5.63 -29.03 -17.25
N VAL A 377 -4.80 -28.50 -18.15
CA VAL A 377 -5.15 -27.34 -18.97
C VAL A 377 -6.29 -27.69 -19.93
N GLU A 378 -7.31 -26.84 -19.97
CA GLU A 378 -8.47 -26.99 -20.85
C GLU A 378 -8.71 -25.72 -21.67
N ARG A 379 -9.13 -25.88 -22.93
CA ARG A 379 -9.55 -24.79 -23.79
C ARG A 379 -11.04 -24.52 -23.59
N VAL A 380 -11.37 -23.30 -23.16
CA VAL A 380 -12.74 -22.91 -22.81
C VAL A 380 -13.11 -21.55 -23.41
N TRP A 381 -14.40 -21.30 -23.53
CA TRP A 381 -14.98 -19.98 -23.73
C TRP A 381 -15.22 -19.32 -22.37
N ILE A 382 -14.73 -18.09 -22.22
CA ILE A 382 -14.95 -17.31 -20.99
C ILE A 382 -16.42 -16.92 -20.90
N ALA A 383 -17.02 -17.16 -19.72
CA ALA A 383 -18.40 -16.79 -19.44
C ALA A 383 -18.56 -15.27 -19.45
N THR A 384 -19.67 -14.82 -20.00
CA THR A 384 -19.98 -13.39 -20.11
C THR A 384 -20.19 -12.77 -18.73
N PRO A 385 -19.59 -11.60 -18.44
CA PRO A 385 -19.88 -10.81 -17.24
C PRO A 385 -21.37 -10.43 -17.17
N ALA A 386 -21.87 -10.27 -15.94
CA ALA A 386 -23.22 -9.76 -15.69
C ALA A 386 -23.30 -8.24 -15.80
N SER A 387 -22.20 -7.57 -15.58
CA SER A 387 -22.08 -6.11 -15.65
C SER A 387 -21.66 -5.64 -17.05
N ARG A 388 -21.73 -4.31 -17.24
CA ARG A 388 -21.36 -3.67 -18.49
C ARG A 388 -19.86 -3.73 -18.72
N ILE A 389 -19.46 -4.17 -19.93
CA ILE A 389 -18.07 -4.14 -20.38
C ILE A 389 -17.74 -2.72 -20.89
N GLY A 390 -16.58 -2.20 -20.50
CA GLY A 390 -16.14 -0.84 -20.84
C GLY A 390 -16.41 0.18 -19.75
N PRO A 391 -16.12 1.47 -19.97
CA PRO A 391 -16.20 2.50 -18.94
C PRO A 391 -17.64 2.88 -18.55
N ALA A 392 -17.82 3.30 -17.31
CA ALA A 392 -18.98 4.07 -16.87
C ALA A 392 -18.90 5.50 -17.41
N THR A 393 -20.06 6.13 -17.65
CA THR A 393 -20.10 7.55 -18.05
C THR A 393 -19.62 8.46 -16.92
N ILE A 394 -19.35 9.72 -17.22
CA ILE A 394 -18.92 10.71 -16.21
C ILE A 394 -20.02 10.87 -15.15
N GLU A 395 -21.28 10.95 -15.58
CA GLU A 395 -22.45 11.11 -14.71
C GLU A 395 -22.63 9.89 -13.79
N GLU A 396 -22.47 8.68 -14.33
CA GLU A 396 -22.53 7.45 -13.55
C GLU A 396 -21.41 7.39 -12.49
N ARG A 397 -20.18 7.79 -12.84
CA ARG A 397 -19.06 7.85 -11.89
C ARG A 397 -19.30 8.90 -10.81
N GLN A 398 -19.84 10.07 -11.15
CA GLN A 398 -20.22 11.10 -10.17
C GLN A 398 -21.31 10.60 -9.22
N ALA A 399 -22.31 9.88 -9.73
CA ALA A 399 -23.33 9.27 -8.90
C ALA A 399 -22.75 8.21 -7.95
N LEU A 400 -21.80 7.38 -8.41
CA LEU A 400 -21.09 6.43 -7.55
C LEU A 400 -20.32 7.12 -6.43
N LEU A 401 -19.61 8.21 -6.71
CA LEU A 401 -18.86 8.97 -5.71
C LEU A 401 -19.83 9.59 -4.67
N ALA A 402 -20.92 10.18 -5.11
CA ALA A 402 -21.91 10.78 -4.22
C ALA A 402 -22.63 9.76 -3.33
N ALA A 403 -22.86 8.54 -3.83
CA ALA A 403 -23.53 7.46 -3.10
C ALA A 403 -22.54 6.57 -2.31
N SER A 404 -21.25 6.84 -2.38
CA SER A 404 -20.22 6.03 -1.75
C SER A 404 -20.31 6.07 -0.22
N PRO A 405 -20.16 4.95 0.48
CA PRO A 405 -20.15 4.91 1.94
C PRO A 405 -18.96 5.63 2.59
N VAL A 406 -17.99 6.05 1.80
CA VAL A 406 -16.81 6.82 2.25
C VAL A 406 -16.83 8.26 1.74
N ALA A 407 -17.92 8.73 1.13
CA ALA A 407 -18.08 10.11 0.71
C ALA A 407 -17.92 11.07 1.90
N GLY A 408 -17.14 12.13 1.74
CA GLY A 408 -16.84 13.10 2.80
C GLY A 408 -15.75 12.67 3.79
N VAL A 409 -15.22 11.44 3.69
CA VAL A 409 -14.20 10.95 4.63
C VAL A 409 -12.79 11.34 4.18
N TYR A 410 -12.52 11.26 2.88
CA TYR A 410 -11.17 11.41 2.31
C TYR A 410 -10.96 12.68 1.49
N GLU A 411 -12.03 13.42 1.14
CA GLU A 411 -11.97 14.55 0.22
C GLU A 411 -11.16 15.72 0.77
N GLN A 412 -11.31 16.01 2.06
CA GLN A 412 -10.59 17.11 2.70
C GLN A 412 -9.27 16.60 3.28
N ALA A 413 -8.17 17.20 2.84
CA ALA A 413 -6.87 16.98 3.47
C ALA A 413 -6.89 17.61 4.88
N VAL A 414 -6.30 16.90 5.83
CA VAL A 414 -6.10 17.37 7.19
C VAL A 414 -4.63 17.72 7.34
N ASP A 415 -4.35 18.98 7.65
CA ASP A 415 -3.00 19.47 7.95
C ASP A 415 -2.94 19.74 9.47
N ARG A 416 -2.33 18.85 10.21
CA ARG A 416 -2.14 18.99 11.65
C ARG A 416 -0.69 19.38 11.94
N GLU A 417 -0.43 19.93 13.10
CA GLU A 417 0.92 20.24 13.55
C GLU A 417 1.85 19.02 13.39
N SER A 418 2.93 19.18 12.68
CA SER A 418 3.85 18.12 12.26
C SER A 418 5.31 18.60 12.39
N ALA A 419 6.27 17.82 11.89
CA ALA A 419 7.69 18.15 11.97
C ALA A 419 8.01 19.53 11.34
N TYR A 420 7.36 19.90 10.27
CA TYR A 420 7.59 21.17 9.59
C TYR A 420 7.22 22.35 10.48
N GLU A 421 6.02 22.37 11.05
CA GLU A 421 5.53 23.44 11.93
C GLU A 421 6.39 23.57 13.19
N VAL A 422 6.66 22.43 13.85
CA VAL A 422 7.48 22.37 15.08
C VAL A 422 8.89 22.93 14.82
N LEU A 423 9.55 22.55 13.74
CA LEU A 423 10.89 23.01 13.42
C LEU A 423 10.91 24.48 13.00
N ARG A 424 9.91 24.93 12.24
CA ARG A 424 9.76 26.34 11.84
C ARG A 424 9.57 27.24 13.05
N ASP A 425 8.70 26.88 13.97
CA ASP A 425 8.38 27.70 15.14
C ASP A 425 9.56 27.76 16.10
N ARG A 426 10.35 26.67 16.22
CA ARG A 426 11.62 26.64 16.97
C ARG A 426 12.67 27.58 16.36
N ALA A 427 12.81 27.57 15.03
CA ALA A 427 13.73 28.47 14.34
C ALA A 427 13.34 29.94 14.52
N ALA A 428 12.03 30.27 14.48
CA ALA A 428 11.52 31.61 14.71
C ALA A 428 11.77 32.06 16.16
N GLY A 429 11.57 31.17 17.16
CA GLY A 429 11.84 31.45 18.57
C GLY A 429 13.33 31.71 18.85
N ALA A 430 14.24 30.93 18.21
CA ALA A 430 15.67 31.12 18.33
C ALA A 430 16.13 32.46 17.70
N ALA A 431 15.55 32.85 16.57
CA ALA A 431 15.83 34.14 15.92
C ALA A 431 15.35 35.34 16.76
N ALA A 432 14.18 35.22 17.41
CA ALA A 432 13.63 36.25 18.30
C ALA A 432 14.44 36.40 19.59
N GLY A 433 14.90 35.28 20.17
CA GLY A 433 15.76 35.26 21.38
C GLY A 433 17.17 35.80 21.12
N GLY A 434 17.72 35.57 19.90
CA GLY A 434 19.02 36.12 19.48
C GLY A 434 19.03 37.61 19.20
N ALA A 435 17.92 38.19 18.81
CA ALA A 435 17.79 39.64 18.54
C ALA A 435 17.72 40.48 19.83
N GLY A 436 17.36 39.85 20.98
CA GLY A 436 17.32 40.52 22.31
C GLY A 436 18.68 40.60 23.01
N ALA A 437 19.69 39.83 22.59
CA ALA A 437 20.98 39.71 23.28
C ALA A 437 22.07 40.65 22.73
N SER A 438 21.84 41.41 21.65
CA SER A 438 22.88 42.23 20.98
C SER A 438 22.74 43.74 21.17
N LYS A 439 21.96 44.22 22.12
CA LYS A 439 21.91 45.63 22.53
C LYS A 439 22.15 45.82 24.01
N GLY A 440 23.39 45.81 24.42
CA GLY A 440 23.74 46.15 25.82
C GLY A 440 25.20 46.00 26.08
N GLY A 441 26.04 46.84 25.51
CA GLY A 441 27.45 46.85 25.84
C GLY A 441 28.20 48.07 25.31
N ALA A 442 27.93 49.24 25.79
CA ALA A 442 28.90 50.32 25.84
C ALA A 442 28.42 51.42 26.80
N GLY A 443 29.12 51.63 27.88
CA GLY A 443 29.11 52.93 28.53
C GLY A 443 28.84 52.91 30.01
N GLY A 444 29.88 53.16 30.83
CA GLY A 444 29.82 54.05 31.97
C GLY A 444 29.79 53.43 33.36
N MET A 445 30.96 53.49 34.01
CA MET A 445 31.17 53.47 35.45
C MET A 445 30.26 54.45 36.20
N ASP A 446 29.99 54.13 37.43
CA ASP A 446 29.81 54.92 38.64
C ASP A 446 28.43 54.81 39.31
N GLY A 447 28.47 54.58 40.62
CA GLY A 447 27.50 55.09 41.54
C GLY A 447 26.76 54.10 42.44
N TRP A 448 27.25 53.97 43.65
CA TRP A 448 26.64 53.44 44.86
C TRP A 448 25.19 53.84 45.12
N GLY A 449 24.40 52.98 45.73
CA GLY A 449 23.14 53.39 46.35
C GLY A 449 22.23 52.24 46.81
N ASN A 450 22.29 51.97 48.06
CA ASN A 450 21.49 51.10 48.93
C ASN A 450 20.01 51.51 49.02
N HIS A 451 19.11 50.55 49.24
CA HIS A 451 17.84 50.49 50.02
C HIS A 451 16.80 49.62 49.22
N GLY A 452 16.31 48.55 49.72
CA GLY A 452 15.45 48.31 50.82
C GLY A 452 13.96 48.47 50.46
N GLY A 453 13.17 47.39 50.54
CA GLY A 453 11.72 47.58 50.56
C GLY A 453 10.87 46.42 49.97
N SER A 454 10.38 45.68 50.88
CA SER A 454 9.27 44.71 50.88
C SER A 454 8.01 45.08 50.10
N GLY A 455 7.27 44.08 49.60
CA GLY A 455 5.86 44.24 49.27
C GLY A 455 5.22 43.05 48.55
N GLN A 456 4.35 42.40 49.24
CA GLN A 456 3.47 41.27 48.95
C GLN A 456 2.41 41.48 47.86
N ALA A 457 1.82 40.31 47.49
CA ALA A 457 0.47 40.02 46.97
C ALA A 457 0.34 40.03 45.46
N GLY A 458 0.12 38.92 44.78
CA GLY A 458 -1.09 38.08 44.83
C GLY A 458 -2.01 38.38 43.68
N ALA A 459 -2.04 37.53 42.63
CA ALA A 459 -3.25 37.30 41.86
C ALA A 459 -3.08 36.02 41.00
N GLN A 460 -3.96 35.08 41.24
CA GLN A 460 -4.22 33.90 40.42
C GLN A 460 -4.87 34.33 39.08
N THR A 461 -4.38 33.83 37.97
CA THR A 461 -5.18 33.68 36.77
C THR A 461 -4.94 32.28 36.20
N GLN A 462 -6.02 31.54 36.15
CA GLN A 462 -6.13 30.28 35.41
C GLN A 462 -5.91 30.58 33.92
N GLY A 463 -4.94 29.88 33.33
CA GLY A 463 -4.69 29.84 31.89
C GLY A 463 -4.82 28.41 31.39
N SER A 464 -5.65 28.24 30.40
CA SER A 464 -5.92 27.02 29.66
C SER A 464 -4.65 26.33 29.16
N ALA A 465 -4.53 25.03 29.47
CA ALA A 465 -3.47 24.17 28.95
C ALA A 465 -3.65 23.99 27.43
N GLY A 466 -2.81 24.63 26.65
CA GLY A 466 -2.64 24.36 25.24
C GLY A 466 -1.78 23.10 25.02
N SER A 467 -2.19 22.25 24.09
CA SER A 467 -1.55 20.96 23.75
C SER A 467 -0.14 21.08 23.15
N GLY A 468 0.39 22.27 22.96
CA GLY A 468 1.72 22.50 22.33
C GLY A 468 2.93 22.20 23.23
N GLY A 469 2.77 22.20 24.57
CA GLY A 469 3.89 21.98 25.48
C GLY A 469 4.42 20.55 25.52
N PHE A 470 3.57 19.57 25.26
CA PHE A 470 3.95 18.16 25.32
C PHE A 470 4.91 17.73 24.22
N LEU A 471 4.72 18.24 23.00
CA LEU A 471 5.58 17.93 21.85
C LEU A 471 6.96 18.59 22.00
N GLN A 472 7.02 19.76 22.63
CA GLN A 472 8.25 20.47 22.89
C GLN A 472 9.09 19.76 23.96
N ASP A 473 8.45 19.28 25.06
CA ASP A 473 9.11 18.49 26.10
C ASP A 473 9.60 17.13 25.57
N ALA A 474 8.88 16.51 24.65
CA ALA A 474 9.29 15.24 24.04
C ALA A 474 10.51 15.39 23.13
N LEU A 475 10.58 16.48 22.34
CA LEU A 475 11.75 16.81 21.52
C LEU A 475 12.96 17.24 22.35
N ASP A 476 12.75 18.00 23.41
CA ASP A 476 13.80 18.43 24.31
C ASP A 476 14.30 17.29 25.19
N GLY A 477 13.45 16.33 25.57
CA GLY A 477 13.82 15.10 26.26
C GLY A 477 14.66 14.16 25.38
N LEU A 478 14.39 14.10 24.08
CA LEU A 478 15.16 13.31 23.12
C LEU A 478 16.53 13.93 22.81
N LEU A 479 16.62 15.26 22.80
CA LEU A 479 17.83 16.02 22.50
C LEU A 479 18.66 16.39 23.74
N GLY A 480 18.04 16.47 24.93
CA GLY A 480 18.69 16.84 26.21
C GLY A 480 19.45 15.72 26.90
N GLY A 481 19.30 14.46 26.45
CA GLY A 481 19.93 13.28 27.07
C GLY A 481 21.42 13.11 26.85
N VAL A 482 22.13 14.05 26.20
CA VAL A 482 23.55 13.90 25.79
C VAL A 482 24.52 14.81 26.57
N SER A 483 24.08 15.61 27.59
CA SER A 483 25.02 16.31 28.46
C SER A 483 25.00 15.73 29.86
N GLY A 484 25.63 14.57 30.03
CA GLY A 484 25.86 13.92 31.33
C GLY A 484 27.09 14.45 32.00
N SER A 485 26.93 15.16 33.10
CA SER A 485 28.02 15.37 34.08
C SER A 485 28.07 14.20 35.04
N THR A 486 29.24 13.59 35.12
CA THR A 486 29.59 12.56 36.11
C THR A 486 29.63 13.13 37.52
N THR A 487 28.78 12.61 38.39
CA THR A 487 29.07 12.62 39.85
C THR A 487 28.64 11.30 40.47
N LYS A 488 29.63 10.59 41.01
CA LYS A 488 29.50 9.39 41.84
C LYS A 488 28.89 9.77 43.18
N SER A 489 27.88 9.06 43.64
CA SER A 489 27.63 8.89 45.06
C SER A 489 26.96 7.54 45.32
N SER A 490 27.59 6.80 46.22
CA SER A 490 27.20 5.52 46.80
C SER A 490 26.09 5.66 47.82
N GLY A 491 25.21 4.66 47.96
CA GLY A 491 24.33 4.57 49.12
C GLY A 491 23.20 3.53 49.02
N LYS A 492 23.29 2.58 49.90
CA LYS A 492 22.55 1.32 50.08
C LYS A 492 21.07 1.48 50.49
N THR A 493 20.31 0.44 50.09
CA THR A 493 19.31 -0.35 50.83
C THR A 493 17.88 0.15 51.06
N ALA A 494 16.99 -0.70 50.57
CA ALA A 494 15.83 -1.33 51.21
C ALA A 494 14.42 -0.73 51.13
N SER A 495 13.57 -1.51 50.45
CA SER A 495 12.33 -2.11 50.98
C SER A 495 10.97 -1.46 50.74
N ARG A 496 10.20 -2.19 49.96
CA ARG A 496 8.76 -2.56 50.07
C ARG A 496 7.63 -1.59 49.72
N ARG A 497 6.89 -2.11 48.68
CA ARG A 497 5.43 -2.07 48.47
C ARG A 497 4.74 -0.73 48.21
N SER A 498 4.43 -0.56 46.89
CA SER A 498 3.12 -0.08 46.45
C SER A 498 2.93 -0.45 44.97
N ASP A 499 2.61 -1.74 44.70
CA ASP A 499 2.18 -2.21 43.40
C ASP A 499 0.68 -1.96 43.28
N SER A 500 0.22 -0.99 42.47
CA SER A 500 -1.12 -1.06 41.82
C SER A 500 -1.41 0.08 40.83
N VAL A 501 -0.74 1.22 40.91
CA VAL A 501 -1.05 2.35 39.99
C VAL A 501 -0.13 2.35 38.77
N LEU A 502 1.11 1.87 38.91
CA LEU A 502 2.07 1.76 37.82
C LEU A 502 1.70 0.64 36.84
N GLU A 503 1.09 -0.43 37.34
CA GLU A 503 0.70 -1.60 36.50
C GLU A 503 -0.52 -1.33 35.63
N THR A 504 -1.43 -0.45 36.06
CA THR A 504 -2.59 -0.02 35.28
C THR A 504 -2.20 1.01 34.22
N ALA A 505 -1.27 1.90 34.52
CA ALA A 505 -0.70 2.84 33.53
C ALA A 505 0.16 2.12 32.48
N ALA A 506 0.95 1.11 32.91
CA ALA A 506 1.73 0.29 31.98
C ALA A 506 0.85 -0.56 31.04
N LYS A 507 -0.30 -1.08 31.49
CA LYS A 507 -1.25 -1.83 30.64
C LYS A 507 -2.01 -0.94 29.66
N SER A 508 -2.26 0.33 29.98
CA SER A 508 -2.87 1.27 29.03
C SER A 508 -1.86 1.80 28.00
N MET A 509 -0.60 2.03 28.40
CA MET A 509 0.49 2.35 27.48
C MET A 509 0.86 1.18 26.57
N MET A 510 0.83 -0.07 27.05
CA MET A 510 1.07 -1.24 26.21
C MET A 510 0.02 -1.44 25.10
N ARG A 511 -1.20 -0.95 25.26
CA ARG A 511 -2.23 -1.04 24.20
C ARG A 511 -2.10 0.03 23.12
N SER A 512 -1.57 1.20 23.42
CA SER A 512 -1.33 2.26 22.43
C SER A 512 0.05 2.16 21.75
N VAL A 513 1.07 1.72 22.50
CA VAL A 513 2.43 1.49 21.99
C VAL A 513 2.56 0.16 21.24
N GLY A 514 1.72 -0.84 21.56
CA GLY A 514 1.75 -2.17 20.93
C GLY A 514 1.46 -2.18 19.43
N SER A 515 0.78 -1.16 18.90
CA SER A 515 0.49 -1.09 17.45
C SER A 515 1.61 -0.39 16.66
N GLN A 516 2.38 0.52 17.27
CA GLN A 516 3.47 1.23 16.57
C GLN A 516 4.83 0.54 16.74
N VAL A 517 5.16 0.05 17.94
CA VAL A 517 6.40 -0.73 18.17
C VAL A 517 6.35 -2.08 17.49
N GLY A 518 5.16 -2.71 17.41
CA GLY A 518 4.96 -3.93 16.61
C GLY A 518 5.21 -3.70 15.12
N ARG A 519 4.78 -2.57 14.59
CA ARG A 519 5.02 -2.18 13.18
C ARG A 519 6.50 -1.90 12.91
N ALA A 520 7.19 -1.19 13.79
CA ALA A 520 8.62 -0.91 13.66
C ALA A 520 9.49 -2.18 13.82
N LEU A 521 9.10 -3.10 14.74
CA LEU A 521 9.81 -4.36 14.96
C LEU A 521 9.63 -5.33 13.77
N VAL A 522 8.43 -5.44 13.22
CA VAL A 522 8.18 -6.28 12.04
C VAL A 522 8.87 -5.69 10.81
N ARG A 523 8.88 -4.37 10.63
CA ARG A 523 9.65 -3.68 9.58
C ARG A 523 11.16 -3.87 9.75
N GLY A 524 11.68 -3.88 10.96
CA GLY A 524 13.09 -4.12 11.28
C GLY A 524 13.52 -5.59 11.13
N ILE A 525 12.71 -6.55 11.57
CA ILE A 525 13.00 -7.99 11.47
C ILE A 525 12.93 -8.48 10.02
N LEU A 526 11.98 -7.99 9.22
CA LEU A 526 11.93 -8.27 7.79
C LEU A 526 13.16 -7.71 7.03
N GLY A 527 13.79 -6.66 7.53
CA GLY A 527 15.04 -6.10 6.99
C GLY A 527 16.29 -6.90 7.38
N SER A 528 16.31 -7.50 8.58
CA SER A 528 17.50 -8.22 9.10
C SER A 528 17.64 -9.66 8.59
N LEU A 529 16.56 -10.28 8.10
CA LEU A 529 16.58 -11.65 7.58
C LEU A 529 17.18 -11.77 6.16
N THR A 530 17.42 -10.65 5.46
CA THR A 530 18.02 -10.64 4.11
C THR A 530 19.53 -10.40 4.10
N GLY A 531 20.17 -10.25 5.25
CA GLY A 531 21.60 -9.97 5.37
C GLY A 531 22.43 -11.15 5.84
N LYS A 532 22.43 -12.30 5.14
CA LYS A 532 23.55 -13.26 5.13
C LYS A 532 23.28 -14.43 4.17
N SER A 533 23.85 -14.38 3.00
CA SER A 533 24.58 -15.52 2.44
C SER A 533 25.56 -14.99 1.38
N ARG A 534 26.79 -15.33 1.61
CA ARG A 534 27.86 -15.25 0.61
C ARG A 534 27.57 -16.13 -0.58
#